data_3e093370bfa4645cd724f2089ac52ea5
#
_entry.id   3e093370bfa4645cd724f2089ac52ea5
#
_cell.length_a   1.000
_cell.length_b   1.000
_cell.length_c   1.000
_cell.angle_alpha   90.00
_cell.angle_beta   90.00
_cell.angle_gamma   90.00
#
_symmetry.space_group_name_H-M   'P 1'
#
loop_
_entity.id
_entity.type
_entity.pdbx_description
1 polymer ?
#
loop_
_entity_poly.entity_id
_entity_poly.type
_entity_poly.pdbx_seq_one_letter_code
_entity_poly.pdbx_strand_id
1 'polypeptide(L)'
;VVSLCVVVGAFVLSLVAMGLLPQNFFPTMDKPYFRADAFFPDGYGIREVERDMQRVEADLLKNPKVKHVSITMGSSPLRYYLASTSVGPKPNFANVLVELHDSDDTQKTEADFEKYMMENYPNIIIRSTLFKLSPATDATIEIGFIGNNTDTLVALTSRTMELMRRNPGLKNIRNSWGNKVPVWKPEFSQARALPLGVSRQSMAQSIQIGTSGMPLGEFREGDLSIPILLKGSNIDSFKINNMRTLPVFGTQKTTTSLEQVVSAFDLLFEFPVVKVYNRQKLMMAQADPVRGKNSAEAFNEVMEAVH
;
A
#
# COMPACT_ATOMS: atom_id res chain seq x y z
N VAL A 1 -20.68 45.04 40.45
CA VAL A 1 -21.52 43.85 40.07
C VAL A 1 -21.57 43.72 38.54
N VAL A 2 -21.94 44.76 37.77
CA VAL A 2 -22.06 44.70 36.29
C VAL A 2 -20.75 44.28 35.65
N SER A 3 -19.60 44.86 36.03
CA SER A 3 -18.29 44.52 35.48
C SER A 3 -17.91 43.05 35.75
N LEU A 4 -18.25 42.52 36.93
CA LEU A 4 -18.02 41.09 37.28
C LEU A 4 -18.87 40.18 36.41
N CYS A 5 -20.15 40.52 36.20
CA CYS A 5 -21.02 39.71 35.32
C CYS A 5 -20.54 39.68 33.88
N VAL A 6 -20.02 40.78 33.36
CA VAL A 6 -19.42 40.84 32.00
C VAL A 6 -18.17 39.96 31.88
N VAL A 7 -17.27 40.03 32.87
CA VAL A 7 -16.05 39.21 32.87
C VAL A 7 -16.38 37.72 32.96
N VAL A 8 -17.31 37.33 33.88
CA VAL A 8 -17.74 35.93 34.00
C VAL A 8 -18.45 35.47 32.74
N GLY A 9 -19.32 36.30 32.16
CA GLY A 9 -20.00 35.99 30.90
C GLY A 9 -19.02 35.80 29.74
N ALA A 10 -18.02 36.67 29.61
CA ALA A 10 -16.96 36.53 28.59
C ALA A 10 -16.11 35.25 28.82
N PHE A 11 -15.80 34.91 30.07
CA PHE A 11 -15.06 33.69 30.40
C PHE A 11 -15.86 32.40 30.04
N VAL A 12 -17.14 32.33 30.38
CA VAL A 12 -18.00 31.22 30.02
C VAL A 12 -18.12 31.11 28.50
N LEU A 13 -18.30 32.22 27.79
CA LEU A 13 -18.36 32.22 26.32
C LEU A 13 -17.05 31.72 25.71
N SER A 14 -15.90 32.11 26.28
CA SER A 14 -14.58 31.64 25.86
C SER A 14 -14.41 30.12 26.04
N LEU A 15 -14.90 29.56 27.17
CA LEU A 15 -14.86 28.12 27.40
C LEU A 15 -15.72 27.35 26.41
N VAL A 16 -16.90 27.86 26.07
CA VAL A 16 -17.77 27.26 25.05
C VAL A 16 -17.12 27.36 23.68
N ALA A 17 -16.55 28.52 23.33
CA ALA A 17 -15.85 28.71 22.06
C ALA A 17 -14.60 27.82 21.93
N MET A 18 -13.90 27.52 23.02
CA MET A 18 -12.76 26.59 23.03
C MET A 18 -13.16 25.17 22.62
N GLY A 19 -14.37 24.72 22.94
CA GLY A 19 -14.92 23.43 22.52
C GLY A 19 -15.21 23.36 21.01
N LEU A 20 -15.35 24.50 20.34
CA LEU A 20 -15.59 24.58 18.89
C LEU A 20 -14.28 24.61 18.06
N LEU A 21 -13.14 24.78 18.74
CA LEU A 21 -11.84 24.79 18.03
C LEU A 21 -11.45 23.37 17.61
N PRO A 22 -11.05 23.17 16.34
CA PRO A 22 -10.54 21.88 15.90
C PRO A 22 -9.25 21.54 16.65
N GLN A 23 -9.28 20.44 17.42
CA GLN A 23 -8.11 19.96 18.16
C GLN A 23 -7.16 19.21 17.24
N ASN A 24 -6.41 19.93 16.43
CA ASN A 24 -5.35 19.38 15.60
C ASN A 24 -3.99 19.65 16.25
N PHE A 25 -3.32 18.59 16.70
CA PHE A 25 -1.99 18.72 17.29
C PHE A 25 -0.95 19.20 16.28
N PHE A 26 -1.10 18.78 15.02
CA PHE A 26 -0.27 19.25 13.90
C PHE A 26 -1.16 19.86 12.81
N PRO A 27 -1.13 21.18 12.63
CA PRO A 27 -1.86 21.83 11.55
C PRO A 27 -1.27 21.45 10.18
N THR A 28 -2.08 21.53 9.16
CA THR A 28 -1.65 21.40 7.76
C THR A 28 -0.84 22.64 7.37
N MET A 29 0.18 22.43 6.53
CA MET A 29 0.93 23.53 5.94
C MET A 29 0.09 24.21 4.86
N ASP A 30 0.16 25.53 4.82
CA ASP A 30 -0.40 26.33 3.74
C ASP A 30 0.54 26.27 2.52
N LYS A 31 0.39 25.24 1.71
CA LYS A 31 1.19 24.97 0.51
C LYS A 31 0.28 24.60 -0.65
N PRO A 32 0.59 25.03 -1.88
CA PRO A 32 -0.19 24.69 -3.06
C PRO A 32 0.08 23.25 -3.55
N TYR A 33 0.29 22.34 -2.63
CA TYR A 33 0.58 20.93 -2.95
C TYR A 33 -0.25 20.01 -2.08
N PHE A 34 -0.74 18.92 -2.68
CA PHE A 34 -1.15 17.74 -1.93
C PHE A 34 -0.55 16.48 -2.54
N ARG A 35 -0.46 15.45 -1.74
CA ARG A 35 -0.04 14.13 -2.20
C ARG A 35 -1.13 13.11 -1.98
N ALA A 36 -1.11 12.07 -2.79
CA ALA A 36 -1.98 10.93 -2.59
C ALA A 36 -1.20 9.64 -2.80
N ASP A 37 -1.38 8.69 -1.91
CA ASP A 37 -0.87 7.34 -2.01
C ASP A 37 -1.99 6.44 -2.52
N ALA A 38 -1.80 5.82 -3.67
CA ALA A 38 -2.75 4.92 -4.31
C ALA A 38 -2.26 3.47 -4.17
N PHE A 39 -3.00 2.66 -3.42
CA PHE A 39 -2.73 1.24 -3.24
C PHE A 39 -3.71 0.44 -4.10
N PHE A 40 -3.17 -0.22 -5.10
CA PHE A 40 -3.91 -1.12 -5.99
C PHE A 40 -4.08 -2.49 -5.34
N PRO A 41 -5.07 -3.29 -5.78
CA PRO A 41 -5.24 -4.64 -5.29
C PRO A 41 -3.96 -5.46 -5.43
N ASP A 42 -3.75 -6.38 -4.48
CA ASP A 42 -2.62 -7.29 -4.54
C ASP A 42 -2.73 -8.17 -5.80
N GLY A 43 -1.59 -8.34 -6.50
CA GLY A 43 -1.54 -9.03 -7.79
C GLY A 43 -1.58 -8.10 -9.01
N TYR A 44 -1.84 -6.79 -8.85
CA TYR A 44 -1.65 -5.81 -9.92
C TYR A 44 -0.16 -5.66 -10.24
N GLY A 45 0.16 -5.69 -11.53
CA GLY A 45 1.49 -5.39 -12.02
C GLY A 45 1.69 -3.90 -12.29
N ILE A 46 2.94 -3.49 -12.47
CA ILE A 46 3.28 -2.08 -12.70
C ILE A 46 2.63 -1.51 -13.99
N ARG A 47 2.37 -2.35 -14.99
CA ARG A 47 1.74 -1.91 -16.26
C ARG A 47 0.26 -1.59 -16.12
N GLU A 48 -0.45 -2.34 -15.27
CA GLU A 48 -1.84 -2.03 -14.95
C GLU A 48 -1.92 -0.72 -14.16
N VAL A 49 -1.00 -0.54 -13.20
CA VAL A 49 -0.88 0.72 -12.43
C VAL A 49 -0.61 1.90 -13.36
N GLU A 50 0.34 1.76 -14.28
CA GLU A 50 0.69 2.78 -15.27
C GLU A 50 -0.53 3.20 -16.11
N ARG A 51 -1.23 2.22 -16.69
CA ARG A 51 -2.41 2.47 -17.52
C ARG A 51 -3.50 3.26 -16.78
N ASP A 52 -3.78 2.89 -15.54
CA ASP A 52 -4.83 3.53 -14.76
C ASP A 52 -4.36 4.91 -14.27
N MET A 53 -3.09 5.07 -13.89
CA MET A 53 -2.53 6.35 -13.46
C MET A 53 -2.40 7.35 -14.60
N GLN A 54 -2.13 6.94 -15.83
CA GLN A 54 -2.15 7.83 -17.01
C GLN A 54 -3.53 8.45 -17.24
N ARG A 55 -4.61 7.70 -16.97
CA ARG A 55 -5.98 8.24 -17.06
C ARG A 55 -6.25 9.24 -15.95
N VAL A 56 -5.83 8.92 -14.72
CA VAL A 56 -5.96 9.83 -13.57
C VAL A 56 -5.19 11.14 -13.80
N GLU A 57 -3.98 11.07 -14.34
CA GLU A 57 -3.18 12.24 -14.70
C GLU A 57 -3.89 13.12 -15.75
N ALA A 58 -4.39 12.49 -16.83
CA ALA A 58 -5.10 13.20 -17.89
C ALA A 58 -6.37 13.89 -17.36
N ASP A 59 -7.07 13.30 -16.41
CA ASP A 59 -8.25 13.89 -15.80
C ASP A 59 -7.90 15.02 -14.81
N LEU A 60 -6.85 14.86 -14.02
CA LEU A 60 -6.36 15.92 -13.13
C LEU A 60 -5.92 17.17 -13.90
N LEU A 61 -5.23 17.01 -15.03
CA LEU A 61 -4.75 18.11 -15.86
C LEU A 61 -5.89 18.88 -16.58
N LYS A 62 -7.12 18.34 -16.61
CA LYS A 62 -8.29 19.10 -17.08
C LYS A 62 -8.76 20.17 -16.10
N ASN A 63 -8.37 20.05 -14.83
CA ASN A 63 -8.72 21.04 -13.81
C ASN A 63 -7.82 22.27 -13.94
N PRO A 64 -8.37 23.48 -14.25
CA PRO A 64 -7.57 24.70 -14.45
C PRO A 64 -6.82 25.17 -13.20
N LYS A 65 -7.14 24.64 -12.02
CA LYS A 65 -6.44 24.95 -10.77
C LYS A 65 -5.16 24.14 -10.61
N VAL A 66 -5.02 23.04 -11.35
CA VAL A 66 -3.87 22.15 -11.31
C VAL A 66 -2.78 22.72 -12.23
N LYS A 67 -1.60 22.91 -11.67
CA LYS A 67 -0.43 23.42 -12.40
C LYS A 67 0.44 22.28 -12.91
N HIS A 68 0.77 21.32 -12.04
CA HIS A 68 1.58 20.15 -12.37
C HIS A 68 1.08 18.91 -11.64
N VAL A 69 1.23 17.77 -12.28
CA VAL A 69 1.00 16.43 -11.70
C VAL A 69 2.28 15.64 -11.87
N SER A 70 2.75 15.01 -10.79
CA SER A 70 3.89 14.09 -10.82
C SER A 70 3.45 12.75 -10.24
N ILE A 71 3.61 11.68 -11.01
CA ILE A 71 3.24 10.33 -10.60
C ILE A 71 4.47 9.45 -10.55
N THR A 72 4.73 8.87 -9.38
CA THR A 72 5.78 7.87 -9.19
C THR A 72 5.12 6.52 -8.97
N MET A 73 5.46 5.53 -9.78
CA MET A 73 4.87 4.20 -9.76
C MET A 73 5.88 3.16 -9.27
N GLY A 74 5.37 2.14 -8.56
CA GLY A 74 6.21 1.06 -8.03
C GLY A 74 6.97 1.38 -6.76
N SER A 75 6.99 2.62 -6.33
CA SER A 75 7.52 3.10 -5.05
C SER A 75 7.07 4.53 -4.81
N SER A 76 7.25 5.08 -3.61
CA SER A 76 7.18 6.53 -3.43
C SER A 76 8.52 7.17 -3.72
N PRO A 77 8.56 8.46 -4.04
CA PRO A 77 9.79 9.24 -4.04
C PRO A 77 10.49 9.14 -2.68
N LEU A 78 11.75 9.50 -2.58
CA LEU A 78 12.48 9.53 -1.33
C LEU A 78 11.67 10.32 -0.29
N ARG A 79 12.01 11.41 0.18
CA ARG A 79 11.22 12.16 1.15
C ARG A 79 10.86 13.53 0.58
N TYR A 80 9.59 13.92 0.67
CA TYR A 80 9.21 15.30 0.39
C TYR A 80 9.63 16.24 1.51
N TYR A 81 9.60 15.77 2.77
CA TYR A 81 10.00 16.49 3.98
C TYR A 81 10.27 15.49 5.13
N LEU A 82 10.83 15.96 6.23
CA LEU A 82 11.36 15.10 7.31
C LEU A 82 10.32 14.13 7.88
N ALA A 83 9.09 14.56 8.09
CA ALA A 83 8.02 13.72 8.64
C ALA A 83 7.32 12.82 7.58
N SER A 84 7.70 12.94 6.31
CA SER A 84 7.16 12.10 5.24
C SER A 84 7.79 10.72 5.30
N THR A 85 6.96 9.67 5.30
CA THR A 85 7.42 8.30 5.10
C THR A 85 7.41 7.94 3.62
N SER A 86 8.36 7.13 3.20
CA SER A 86 8.42 6.59 1.84
C SER A 86 7.96 5.13 1.85
N VAL A 87 7.20 4.75 0.84
CA VAL A 87 6.85 3.36 0.55
C VAL A 87 7.94 2.77 -0.33
N GLY A 88 8.54 1.68 0.11
CA GLY A 88 9.56 0.95 -0.66
C GLY A 88 9.00 0.31 -1.95
N PRO A 89 9.83 -0.42 -2.69
CA PRO A 89 9.42 -1.06 -3.95
C PRO A 89 8.18 -1.92 -3.77
N LYS A 90 7.10 -1.57 -4.48
CA LYS A 90 5.80 -2.23 -4.44
C LYS A 90 5.08 -2.06 -5.79
N PRO A 91 5.00 -3.11 -6.63
CA PRO A 91 4.49 -2.97 -8.01
C PRO A 91 3.05 -2.47 -8.11
N ASN A 92 2.23 -2.74 -7.10
CA ASN A 92 0.83 -2.31 -7.01
C ASN A 92 0.64 -0.99 -6.23
N PHE A 93 1.57 -0.05 -6.37
CA PHE A 93 1.55 1.24 -5.68
C PHE A 93 1.89 2.39 -6.63
N ALA A 94 1.21 3.50 -6.45
CA ALA A 94 1.57 4.78 -7.05
C ALA A 94 1.47 5.91 -6.03
N ASN A 95 2.36 6.89 -6.16
CA ASN A 95 2.30 8.13 -5.41
C ASN A 95 2.04 9.27 -6.39
N VAL A 96 1.03 10.07 -6.11
CA VAL A 96 0.62 11.23 -6.90
C VAL A 96 0.92 12.49 -6.11
N LEU A 97 1.69 13.39 -6.69
CA LEU A 97 1.91 14.75 -6.19
C LEU A 97 1.23 15.73 -7.14
N VAL A 98 0.33 16.53 -6.60
CA VAL A 98 -0.39 17.56 -7.36
C VAL A 98 0.03 18.92 -6.88
N GLU A 99 0.51 19.75 -7.79
CA GLU A 99 0.81 21.18 -7.58
C GLU A 99 -0.32 22.02 -8.15
N LEU A 100 -0.80 22.98 -7.36
CA LEU A 100 -1.84 23.92 -7.72
C LEU A 100 -1.23 25.31 -7.98
N HIS A 101 -2.01 26.18 -8.62
CA HIS A 101 -1.61 27.58 -8.80
C HIS A 101 -1.72 28.37 -7.50
N ASP A 102 -2.69 28.03 -6.64
CA ASP A 102 -2.97 28.73 -5.39
C ASP A 102 -3.15 27.74 -4.22
N SER A 103 -2.65 28.11 -3.04
CA SER A 103 -2.80 27.33 -1.81
C SER A 103 -4.24 27.29 -1.30
N ASP A 104 -5.02 28.35 -1.54
CA ASP A 104 -6.42 28.43 -1.10
C ASP A 104 -7.31 27.35 -1.73
N ASP A 105 -6.95 26.90 -2.92
CA ASP A 105 -7.65 25.85 -3.63
C ASP A 105 -7.26 24.43 -3.22
N THR A 106 -6.18 24.26 -2.46
CA THR A 106 -5.55 22.96 -2.21
C THR A 106 -6.48 22.01 -1.46
N GLN A 107 -7.10 22.48 -0.40
CA GLN A 107 -7.97 21.63 0.43
C GLN A 107 -9.22 21.16 -0.33
N LYS A 108 -9.78 22.02 -1.16
CA LYS A 108 -10.96 21.67 -1.96
C LYS A 108 -10.60 20.70 -3.07
N THR A 109 -9.53 21.00 -3.80
CA THR A 109 -9.08 20.16 -4.93
C THR A 109 -8.65 18.77 -4.46
N GLU A 110 -8.00 18.68 -3.30
CA GLU A 110 -7.65 17.40 -2.69
C GLU A 110 -8.91 16.59 -2.32
N ALA A 111 -9.94 17.23 -1.78
CA ALA A 111 -11.21 16.57 -1.46
C ALA A 111 -11.96 16.09 -2.71
N ASP A 112 -12.01 16.93 -3.74
CA ASP A 112 -12.63 16.59 -5.02
C ASP A 112 -11.88 15.44 -5.71
N PHE A 113 -10.55 15.43 -5.62
CA PHE A 113 -9.73 14.33 -6.14
C PHE A 113 -9.98 13.01 -5.38
N GLU A 114 -10.02 13.05 -4.06
CA GLU A 114 -10.32 11.85 -3.26
C GLU A 114 -11.68 11.27 -3.63
N LYS A 115 -12.70 12.12 -3.73
CA LYS A 115 -14.05 11.74 -4.15
C LYS A 115 -14.05 11.13 -5.55
N TYR A 116 -13.39 11.78 -6.52
CA TYR A 116 -13.24 11.27 -7.89
C TYR A 116 -12.63 9.87 -7.91
N MET A 117 -11.55 9.64 -7.14
CA MET A 117 -10.91 8.33 -7.05
C MET A 117 -11.82 7.27 -6.45
N MET A 118 -12.56 7.60 -5.39
CA MET A 118 -13.49 6.66 -4.75
C MET A 118 -14.65 6.27 -5.67
N GLU A 119 -15.16 7.19 -6.50
CA GLU A 119 -16.26 6.96 -7.42
C GLU A 119 -15.83 6.20 -8.68
N ASN A 120 -14.67 6.51 -9.25
CA ASN A 120 -14.24 5.96 -10.54
C ASN A 120 -13.29 4.75 -10.40
N TYR A 121 -12.61 4.63 -9.26
CA TYR A 121 -11.63 3.57 -8.98
C TYR A 121 -11.88 2.92 -7.60
N PRO A 122 -13.06 2.31 -7.36
CA PRO A 122 -13.43 1.80 -6.03
C PRO A 122 -12.53 0.66 -5.52
N ASN A 123 -11.77 0.03 -6.40
CA ASN A 123 -10.81 -1.02 -6.04
C ASN A 123 -9.47 -0.49 -5.55
N ILE A 124 -9.20 0.81 -5.72
CA ILE A 124 -7.96 1.46 -5.31
C ILE A 124 -8.19 2.13 -3.95
N ILE A 125 -7.34 1.82 -2.99
CA ILE A 125 -7.33 2.54 -1.72
C ILE A 125 -6.51 3.80 -1.93
N ILE A 126 -7.19 4.95 -1.92
CA ILE A 126 -6.56 6.26 -2.06
C ILE A 126 -6.43 6.93 -0.69
N ARG A 127 -5.24 7.41 -0.39
CA ARG A 127 -4.96 8.20 0.81
C ARG A 127 -4.39 9.53 0.40
N SER A 128 -5.28 10.48 0.19
CA SER A 128 -4.88 11.87 -0.05
C SER A 128 -4.50 12.55 1.27
N THR A 129 -3.49 13.39 1.22
CA THR A 129 -2.97 14.06 2.42
C THR A 129 -2.40 15.42 2.05
N LEU A 130 -2.85 16.44 2.76
CA LEU A 130 -2.19 17.74 2.77
C LEU A 130 -0.85 17.64 3.52
N PHE A 131 0.11 18.46 3.15
CA PHE A 131 1.39 18.47 3.84
C PHE A 131 1.22 18.91 5.30
N LYS A 132 1.73 18.12 6.24
CA LYS A 132 1.69 18.39 7.69
C LYS A 132 2.94 17.84 8.36
N LEU A 133 3.36 18.45 9.46
CA LEU A 133 4.55 18.02 10.23
C LEU A 133 4.28 16.83 11.17
N SER A 134 3.24 16.09 10.94
CA SER A 134 2.91 14.89 11.73
C SER A 134 3.57 13.65 11.13
N PRO A 135 4.07 12.72 11.93
CA PRO A 135 4.53 11.44 11.44
C PRO A 135 3.42 10.74 10.63
N ALA A 136 3.76 10.18 9.48
CA ALA A 136 2.82 9.38 8.72
C ALA A 136 2.72 7.98 9.34
N THR A 137 1.49 7.51 9.53
CA THR A 137 1.15 6.16 9.96
C THR A 137 0.53 5.38 8.80
N ASP A 138 0.56 4.04 8.86
CA ASP A 138 -0.09 3.20 7.85
C ASP A 138 -1.60 3.46 7.78
N ALA A 139 -2.22 3.72 8.92
CA ALA A 139 -3.61 4.17 9.05
C ALA A 139 -3.74 5.10 10.25
N THR A 140 -4.82 5.88 10.30
CA THR A 140 -5.08 6.78 11.44
C THR A 140 -5.63 6.00 12.63
N ILE A 141 -6.42 4.95 12.37
CA ILE A 141 -7.01 4.07 13.38
C ILE A 141 -6.54 2.65 13.09
N GLU A 142 -5.93 2.01 14.09
CA GLU A 142 -5.41 0.66 14.01
C GLU A 142 -5.82 -0.14 15.24
N ILE A 143 -6.52 -1.26 15.05
CA ILE A 143 -6.86 -2.21 16.10
C ILE A 143 -6.18 -3.52 15.79
N GLY A 144 -5.21 -3.92 16.62
CA GLY A 144 -4.34 -5.06 16.40
C GLY A 144 -4.69 -6.27 17.25
N PHE A 145 -4.60 -7.45 16.65
CA PHE A 145 -4.74 -8.74 17.32
C PHE A 145 -3.41 -9.49 17.21
N ILE A 146 -2.94 -10.01 18.35
CA ILE A 146 -1.66 -10.72 18.45
C ILE A 146 -1.95 -12.18 18.81
N GLY A 147 -1.32 -13.10 18.10
CA GLY A 147 -1.47 -14.54 18.36
C GLY A 147 -0.77 -15.41 17.34
N ASN A 148 -0.76 -16.71 17.57
CA ASN A 148 -0.08 -17.68 16.71
C ASN A 148 -1.02 -18.28 15.65
N ASN A 149 -2.33 -18.36 15.94
CA ASN A 149 -3.30 -18.95 15.04
C ASN A 149 -3.77 -17.93 14.00
N THR A 150 -3.43 -18.17 12.74
CA THR A 150 -3.77 -17.29 11.61
C THR A 150 -5.28 -17.15 11.40
N ASP A 151 -6.04 -18.26 11.52
CA ASP A 151 -7.47 -18.26 11.23
C ASP A 151 -8.24 -17.44 12.28
N THR A 152 -7.84 -17.55 13.54
CA THR A 152 -8.40 -16.73 14.63
C THR A 152 -8.12 -15.24 14.41
N LEU A 153 -6.87 -14.89 14.02
CA LEU A 153 -6.51 -13.49 13.73
C LEU A 153 -7.34 -12.94 12.56
N VAL A 154 -7.48 -13.71 11.50
CA VAL A 154 -8.31 -13.34 10.33
C VAL A 154 -9.76 -13.14 10.73
N ALA A 155 -10.34 -14.05 11.53
CA ALA A 155 -11.72 -13.95 11.96
C ALA A 155 -11.98 -12.69 12.83
N LEU A 156 -11.12 -12.43 13.83
CA LEU A 156 -11.21 -11.24 14.69
C LEU A 156 -11.06 -9.95 13.90
N THR A 157 -10.02 -9.89 13.04
CA THR A 157 -9.78 -8.71 12.20
C THR A 157 -10.92 -8.46 11.23
N SER A 158 -11.47 -9.51 10.59
CA SER A 158 -12.60 -9.38 9.68
C SER A 158 -13.86 -8.89 10.39
N ARG A 159 -14.14 -9.40 11.59
CA ARG A 159 -15.27 -8.92 12.41
C ARG A 159 -15.11 -7.45 12.78
N THR A 160 -13.92 -7.04 13.19
CA THR A 160 -13.61 -5.63 13.49
C THR A 160 -13.78 -4.74 12.27
N MET A 161 -13.28 -5.16 11.11
CA MET A 161 -13.47 -4.44 9.85
C MET A 161 -14.96 -4.31 9.47
N GLU A 162 -15.77 -5.32 9.76
CA GLU A 162 -17.21 -5.25 9.52
C GLU A 162 -17.88 -4.20 10.44
N LEU A 163 -17.49 -4.14 11.70
CA LEU A 163 -17.94 -3.09 12.61
C LEU A 163 -17.51 -1.70 12.14
N MET A 164 -16.26 -1.55 11.70
CA MET A 164 -15.77 -0.31 11.12
C MET A 164 -16.57 0.12 9.88
N ARG A 165 -16.96 -0.82 8.99
CA ARG A 165 -17.79 -0.52 7.80
C ARG A 165 -19.18 -0.01 8.12
N ARG A 166 -19.72 -0.34 9.28
CA ARG A 166 -21.02 0.17 9.75
C ARG A 166 -20.93 1.62 10.24
N ASN A 167 -19.73 2.11 10.52
CA ASN A 167 -19.52 3.48 10.95
C ASN A 167 -19.31 4.40 9.73
N PRO A 168 -20.26 5.29 9.41
CA PRO A 168 -20.15 6.20 8.26
C PRO A 168 -19.04 7.25 8.42
N GLY A 169 -18.49 7.39 9.63
CA GLY A 169 -17.35 8.27 9.92
C GLY A 169 -16.01 7.71 9.54
N LEU A 170 -15.96 6.48 8.98
CA LEU A 170 -14.72 5.79 8.61
C LEU A 170 -14.67 5.47 7.12
N LYS A 171 -13.45 5.49 6.56
CA LYS A 171 -13.12 5.14 5.18
C LYS A 171 -11.84 4.31 5.11
N ASN A 172 -11.50 3.81 3.93
CA ASN A 172 -10.26 3.05 3.67
C ASN A 172 -10.06 1.84 4.60
N ILE A 173 -11.15 1.13 4.90
CA ILE A 173 -11.14 0.00 5.84
C ILE A 173 -10.43 -1.18 5.20
N ARG A 174 -9.35 -1.63 5.83
CA ARG A 174 -8.47 -2.70 5.33
C ARG A 174 -7.82 -3.45 6.47
N ASN A 175 -7.21 -4.59 6.14
CA ASN A 175 -6.32 -5.28 7.08
C ASN A 175 -4.85 -5.03 6.73
N SER A 176 -3.96 -5.22 7.69
CA SER A 176 -2.53 -4.94 7.55
C SER A 176 -1.75 -6.00 6.76
N TRP A 177 -2.35 -7.15 6.44
CA TRP A 177 -1.71 -8.23 5.68
C TRP A 177 -2.08 -8.20 4.19
N GLY A 178 -3.08 -7.39 3.79
CA GLY A 178 -3.62 -7.35 2.45
C GLY A 178 -4.58 -8.51 2.16
N ASN A 179 -4.89 -8.71 0.89
CA ASN A 179 -5.72 -9.83 0.45
C ASN A 179 -4.84 -11.04 0.13
N LYS A 180 -5.40 -12.24 0.30
CA LYS A 180 -4.72 -13.45 -0.15
C LYS A 180 -4.54 -13.40 -1.67
N VAL A 181 -3.32 -13.66 -2.12
CA VAL A 181 -2.97 -13.75 -3.54
C VAL A 181 -2.72 -15.20 -3.94
N PRO A 182 -3.01 -15.56 -5.19
CA PRO A 182 -2.69 -16.87 -5.68
C PRO A 182 -1.17 -17.03 -5.83
N VAL A 183 -0.62 -18.08 -5.24
CA VAL A 183 0.80 -18.43 -5.28
C VAL A 183 0.95 -19.79 -5.90
N TRP A 184 1.70 -19.87 -7.00
CA TRP A 184 2.11 -21.13 -7.60
C TRP A 184 3.33 -21.68 -6.88
N LYS A 185 3.19 -22.87 -6.28
CA LYS A 185 4.24 -23.53 -5.53
C LYS A 185 4.63 -24.83 -6.22
N PRO A 186 5.74 -24.86 -6.97
CA PRO A 186 6.25 -26.09 -7.53
C PRO A 186 6.86 -26.94 -6.42
N GLU A 187 6.41 -28.18 -6.28
CA GLU A 187 6.93 -29.13 -5.30
C GLU A 187 8.12 -29.88 -5.90
N PHE A 188 9.32 -29.59 -5.43
CA PHE A 188 10.56 -30.17 -5.92
C PHE A 188 10.63 -31.67 -5.61
N SER A 189 10.80 -32.51 -6.66
CA SER A 189 10.99 -33.95 -6.54
C SER A 189 12.47 -34.31 -6.66
N GLN A 190 13.10 -34.65 -5.55
CA GLN A 190 14.51 -35.04 -5.55
C GLN A 190 14.76 -36.29 -6.38
N ALA A 191 13.82 -37.24 -6.36
CA ALA A 191 13.92 -38.52 -7.14
C ALA A 191 13.95 -38.27 -8.65
N ARG A 192 13.19 -37.27 -9.14
CA ARG A 192 13.17 -36.91 -10.57
C ARG A 192 14.33 -36.03 -10.96
N ALA A 193 14.75 -35.13 -10.07
CA ALA A 193 15.77 -34.11 -10.34
C ALA A 193 17.20 -34.65 -10.27
N LEU A 194 17.48 -35.62 -9.39
CA LEU A 194 18.83 -36.17 -9.18
C LEU A 194 19.45 -36.77 -10.44
N PRO A 195 18.75 -37.62 -11.23
CA PRO A 195 19.31 -38.16 -12.47
C PRO A 195 19.62 -37.11 -13.52
N LEU A 196 18.95 -35.95 -13.47
CA LEU A 196 19.12 -34.82 -14.38
C LEU A 196 20.17 -33.83 -13.89
N GLY A 197 20.79 -34.08 -12.74
CA GLY A 197 21.76 -33.19 -12.12
C GLY A 197 21.17 -31.85 -11.68
N VAL A 198 19.86 -31.78 -11.44
CA VAL A 198 19.16 -30.55 -11.02
C VAL A 198 19.04 -30.49 -9.51
N SER A 199 19.52 -29.41 -8.92
CA SER A 199 19.36 -29.11 -7.49
C SER A 199 18.13 -28.23 -7.25
N ARG A 200 17.63 -28.20 -6.01
CA ARG A 200 16.57 -27.24 -5.61
C ARG A 200 17.01 -25.80 -5.85
N GLN A 201 18.28 -25.49 -5.64
CA GLN A 201 18.85 -24.16 -5.87
C GLN A 201 18.83 -23.79 -7.36
N SER A 202 19.25 -24.70 -8.26
CA SER A 202 19.24 -24.42 -9.70
C SER A 202 17.81 -24.28 -10.23
N MET A 203 16.84 -25.04 -9.70
CA MET A 203 15.42 -24.84 -9.99
C MET A 203 14.94 -23.46 -9.56
N ALA A 204 15.24 -23.02 -8.32
CA ALA A 204 14.85 -21.70 -7.83
C ALA A 204 15.46 -20.56 -8.66
N GLN A 205 16.73 -20.66 -9.02
CA GLN A 205 17.41 -19.70 -9.89
C GLN A 205 16.76 -19.64 -11.28
N SER A 206 16.42 -20.79 -11.86
CA SER A 206 15.74 -20.85 -13.16
C SER A 206 14.37 -20.18 -13.12
N ILE A 207 13.59 -20.40 -12.06
CA ILE A 207 12.31 -19.73 -11.85
C ILE A 207 12.52 -18.20 -11.69
N GLN A 208 13.52 -17.79 -10.91
CA GLN A 208 13.86 -16.39 -10.75
C GLN A 208 14.24 -15.70 -12.07
N ILE A 209 15.08 -16.34 -12.88
CA ILE A 209 15.45 -15.83 -14.23
C ILE A 209 14.23 -15.70 -15.12
N GLY A 210 13.32 -16.68 -15.07
CA GLY A 210 12.10 -16.70 -15.90
C GLY A 210 10.98 -15.79 -15.42
N THR A 211 11.04 -15.27 -14.20
CA THR A 211 9.95 -14.46 -13.60
C THR A 211 10.39 -13.04 -13.26
N SER A 212 11.21 -12.86 -12.24
CA SER A 212 11.63 -11.53 -11.75
C SER A 212 12.98 -11.06 -12.26
N GLY A 213 13.78 -11.98 -12.77
CA GLY A 213 15.18 -11.74 -13.13
C GLY A 213 16.12 -12.00 -11.96
N MET A 214 17.35 -12.43 -12.29
CA MET A 214 18.41 -12.69 -11.34
C MET A 214 19.48 -11.60 -11.43
N PRO A 215 19.86 -10.94 -10.33
CA PRO A 215 20.94 -9.96 -10.34
C PRO A 215 22.28 -10.67 -10.62
N LEU A 216 23.03 -10.17 -11.59
CA LEU A 216 24.36 -10.65 -11.97
C LEU A 216 25.49 -9.77 -11.43
N GLY A 217 25.22 -8.50 -11.21
CA GLY A 217 26.22 -7.52 -10.80
C GLY A 217 25.69 -6.10 -10.92
N GLU A 218 26.59 -5.13 -10.83
CA GLU A 218 26.29 -3.71 -10.92
C GLU A 218 27.22 -3.06 -11.95
N PHE A 219 26.66 -2.22 -12.80
CA PHE A 219 27.40 -1.31 -13.65
C PHE A 219 27.47 0.05 -12.95
N ARG A 220 28.69 0.56 -12.75
CA ARG A 220 28.90 1.85 -12.11
C ARG A 220 29.26 2.90 -13.13
N GLU A 221 28.49 4.00 -13.14
CA GLU A 221 28.73 5.16 -13.98
C GLU A 221 28.70 6.42 -13.11
N GLY A 222 29.86 6.97 -12.79
CA GLY A 222 30.00 8.05 -11.82
C GLY A 222 29.45 7.64 -10.44
N ASP A 223 28.45 8.36 -9.95
CA ASP A 223 27.79 8.11 -8.67
C ASP A 223 26.60 7.13 -8.78
N LEU A 224 26.29 6.66 -10.00
CA LEU A 224 25.19 5.75 -10.24
C LEU A 224 25.64 4.29 -10.17
N SER A 225 24.89 3.46 -9.44
CA SER A 225 25.00 2.01 -9.46
C SER A 225 23.77 1.43 -10.16
N ILE A 226 23.97 0.85 -11.33
CA ILE A 226 22.91 0.31 -12.18
C ILE A 226 22.94 -1.22 -12.08
N PRO A 227 21.90 -1.88 -11.55
CA PRO A 227 21.88 -3.34 -11.43
C PRO A 227 21.76 -4.00 -12.81
N ILE A 228 22.60 -5.01 -13.05
CA ILE A 228 22.53 -5.87 -14.23
C ILE A 228 21.66 -7.08 -13.88
N LEU A 229 20.53 -7.24 -14.58
CA LEU A 229 19.59 -8.34 -14.35
C LEU A 229 19.60 -9.31 -15.54
N LEU A 230 19.81 -10.61 -15.24
CA LEU A 230 19.58 -11.68 -16.20
C LEU A 230 18.10 -12.03 -16.21
N LYS A 231 17.44 -11.87 -17.36
CA LYS A 231 16.02 -12.17 -17.55
C LYS A 231 15.81 -13.07 -18.76
N GLY A 232 14.76 -13.88 -18.72
CA GLY A 232 14.29 -14.58 -19.91
C GLY A 232 13.81 -13.60 -20.98
N SER A 233 14.04 -13.91 -22.25
CA SER A 233 13.70 -13.03 -23.39
C SER A 233 12.21 -12.68 -23.49
N ASN A 234 11.31 -13.49 -22.95
CA ASN A 234 9.85 -13.30 -23.00
C ASN A 234 9.23 -12.99 -21.64
N ILE A 235 10.00 -12.42 -20.72
CA ILE A 235 9.52 -12.19 -19.33
C ILE A 235 8.31 -11.27 -19.29
N ASP A 236 8.23 -10.32 -20.20
CA ASP A 236 7.13 -9.36 -20.28
C ASP A 236 5.80 -9.97 -20.77
N SER A 237 5.87 -11.10 -21.45
CA SER A 237 4.72 -11.89 -21.91
C SER A 237 4.59 -13.22 -21.16
N PHE A 238 5.33 -13.40 -20.08
CA PHE A 238 5.32 -14.64 -19.31
C PHE A 238 3.92 -14.87 -18.70
N LYS A 239 3.29 -15.94 -19.17
CA LYS A 239 2.03 -16.40 -18.63
C LYS A 239 2.31 -17.52 -17.65
N ILE A 240 1.55 -17.59 -16.56
CA ILE A 240 1.71 -18.61 -15.53
C ILE A 240 1.67 -20.04 -16.11
N ASN A 241 0.91 -20.25 -17.17
CA ASN A 241 0.85 -21.53 -17.87
C ASN A 241 2.20 -21.97 -18.49
N ASN A 242 3.09 -20.99 -18.77
CA ASN A 242 4.42 -21.25 -19.33
C ASN A 242 5.43 -21.67 -18.24
N MET A 243 5.04 -21.62 -16.96
CA MET A 243 5.93 -22.03 -15.87
C MET A 243 6.32 -23.52 -15.97
N ARG A 244 5.43 -24.38 -16.42
CA ARG A 244 5.70 -25.82 -16.56
C ARG A 244 6.83 -26.11 -17.53
N THR A 245 6.90 -25.34 -18.61
CA THR A 245 7.89 -25.52 -19.69
C THR A 245 9.16 -24.67 -19.47
N LEU A 246 9.25 -23.98 -18.33
CA LEU A 246 10.42 -23.16 -18.00
C LEU A 246 11.70 -24.03 -18.02
N PRO A 247 12.76 -23.62 -18.73
CA PRO A 247 14.01 -24.36 -18.76
C PRO A 247 14.72 -24.30 -17.40
N VAL A 248 15.08 -25.45 -16.86
CA VAL A 248 15.86 -25.60 -15.64
C VAL A 248 17.23 -26.19 -16.02
N PHE A 249 18.29 -25.57 -15.50
CA PHE A 249 19.66 -25.92 -15.81
C PHE A 249 20.25 -26.87 -14.75
N GLY A 250 20.74 -28.02 -15.20
CA GLY A 250 21.47 -28.98 -14.37
C GLY A 250 22.97 -28.77 -14.38
N THR A 251 23.69 -29.45 -13.48
CA THR A 251 25.15 -29.32 -13.31
C THR A 251 25.97 -29.83 -14.48
N GLN A 252 25.45 -30.74 -15.31
CA GLN A 252 26.14 -31.33 -16.43
C GLN A 252 25.81 -30.64 -17.77
N LYS A 253 25.51 -29.36 -17.77
CA LYS A 253 25.00 -28.61 -18.95
C LYS A 253 23.71 -29.19 -19.54
N THR A 254 22.99 -29.95 -18.74
CA THR A 254 21.68 -30.49 -19.11
C THR A 254 20.63 -29.40 -18.94
N THR A 255 19.68 -29.34 -19.85
CA THR A 255 18.50 -28.46 -19.75
C THR A 255 17.26 -29.34 -19.79
N THR A 256 16.37 -29.11 -18.84
CA THR A 256 15.10 -29.84 -18.75
C THR A 256 13.95 -28.87 -18.46
N SER A 257 12.70 -29.28 -18.63
CA SER A 257 11.56 -28.47 -18.24
C SER A 257 11.28 -28.58 -16.73
N LEU A 258 10.75 -27.49 -16.13
CA LEU A 258 10.43 -27.45 -14.72
C LEU A 258 9.49 -28.61 -14.30
N GLU A 259 8.54 -28.99 -15.15
CA GLU A 259 7.60 -30.07 -14.86
C GLU A 259 8.26 -31.46 -14.68
N GLN A 260 9.45 -31.66 -15.25
CA GLN A 260 10.17 -32.93 -15.11
C GLN A 260 10.87 -33.07 -13.75
N VAL A 261 11.12 -31.98 -13.05
CA VAL A 261 11.82 -31.96 -11.74
C VAL A 261 10.89 -31.71 -10.56
N VAL A 262 9.58 -31.54 -10.79
CA VAL A 262 8.58 -31.34 -9.74
C VAL A 262 7.59 -32.48 -9.69
N SER A 263 7.04 -32.75 -8.50
CA SER A 263 5.97 -33.73 -8.28
C SER A 263 4.60 -33.15 -8.57
N ALA A 264 4.39 -31.90 -8.21
CA ALA A 264 3.13 -31.18 -8.35
C ALA A 264 3.36 -29.67 -8.54
N PHE A 265 2.32 -28.99 -9.02
CA PHE A 265 2.19 -27.54 -9.00
C PHE A 265 0.96 -27.18 -8.18
N ASP A 266 1.16 -26.74 -6.97
CA ASP A 266 0.06 -26.37 -6.08
C ASP A 266 -0.29 -24.91 -6.28
N LEU A 267 -1.58 -24.60 -6.40
CA LEU A 267 -2.09 -23.24 -6.35
C LEU A 267 -2.61 -22.97 -4.94
N LEU A 268 -1.87 -22.18 -4.20
CA LEU A 268 -2.21 -21.78 -2.84
C LEU A 268 -2.65 -20.33 -2.81
N PHE A 269 -3.44 -19.97 -1.80
CA PHE A 269 -3.82 -18.57 -1.55
C PHE A 269 -3.19 -18.14 -0.23
N GLU A 270 -2.16 -17.31 -0.32
CA GLU A 270 -1.36 -16.87 0.82
C GLU A 270 -1.42 -15.34 0.96
N PHE A 271 -1.26 -14.85 2.20
CA PHE A 271 -1.11 -13.42 2.41
C PHE A 271 0.25 -12.95 1.92
N PRO A 272 0.32 -11.82 1.16
CA PRO A 272 1.59 -11.30 0.64
C PRO A 272 2.53 -10.83 1.75
N VAL A 273 1.98 -10.40 2.88
CA VAL A 273 2.74 -9.92 4.03
C VAL A 273 2.13 -10.51 5.31
N VAL A 274 2.97 -10.97 6.22
CA VAL A 274 2.61 -11.37 7.58
C VAL A 274 3.44 -10.52 8.54
N LYS A 275 2.78 -9.60 9.26
CA LYS A 275 3.44 -8.80 10.29
C LYS A 275 3.65 -9.64 11.56
N VAL A 276 4.79 -9.46 12.22
CA VAL A 276 5.15 -10.14 13.46
C VAL A 276 5.55 -9.10 14.50
N TYR A 277 5.04 -9.24 15.71
CA TYR A 277 5.38 -8.44 16.87
C TYR A 277 5.72 -9.37 18.04
N ASN A 278 6.87 -9.16 18.68
CA ASN A 278 7.34 -10.02 19.77
C ASN A 278 7.26 -11.54 19.46
N ARG A 279 7.69 -11.95 18.26
CA ARG A 279 7.66 -13.34 17.77
C ARG A 279 6.27 -13.95 17.60
N GLN A 280 5.22 -13.18 17.74
CA GLN A 280 3.84 -13.60 17.48
C GLN A 280 3.30 -12.85 16.26
N LYS A 281 2.38 -13.46 15.52
CA LYS A 281 1.73 -12.81 14.38
C LYS A 281 0.86 -11.66 14.88
N LEU A 282 0.93 -10.53 14.19
CA LEU A 282 0.11 -9.35 14.45
C LEU A 282 -0.71 -9.03 13.20
N MET A 283 -2.02 -9.06 13.30
CA MET A 283 -2.92 -8.61 12.25
C MET A 283 -3.76 -7.44 12.75
N MET A 284 -3.85 -6.36 11.96
CA MET A 284 -4.54 -5.14 12.35
C MET A 284 -5.70 -4.85 11.41
N ALA A 285 -6.84 -4.46 11.96
CA ALA A 285 -7.89 -3.76 11.24
C ALA A 285 -7.52 -2.27 11.22
N GLN A 286 -7.52 -1.69 10.04
CA GLN A 286 -7.08 -0.33 9.77
C GLN A 286 -8.19 0.48 9.13
N ALA A 287 -8.33 1.74 9.51
CA ALA A 287 -9.26 2.69 8.92
C ALA A 287 -8.72 4.12 9.00
N ASP A 288 -9.25 4.99 8.16
CA ASP A 288 -9.02 6.42 8.22
C ASP A 288 -10.36 7.13 8.51
N PRO A 289 -10.41 8.18 9.34
CA PRO A 289 -11.64 8.94 9.56
C PRO A 289 -11.99 9.73 8.29
N VAL A 290 -13.27 9.94 8.06
CA VAL A 290 -13.72 10.88 7.02
C VAL A 290 -13.36 12.31 7.44
N ARG A 291 -13.28 13.20 6.45
CA ARG A 291 -12.91 14.60 6.68
C ARG A 291 -13.84 15.26 7.70
N GLY A 292 -13.25 15.98 8.67
CA GLY A 292 -14.00 16.65 9.73
C GLY A 292 -14.38 15.79 10.95
N LYS A 293 -14.21 14.46 10.86
CA LYS A 293 -14.42 13.57 12.01
C LYS A 293 -13.16 13.52 12.87
N ASN A 294 -13.32 13.70 14.18
CA ASN A 294 -12.23 13.54 15.13
C ASN A 294 -11.79 12.07 15.20
N SER A 295 -10.49 11.81 15.06
CA SER A 295 -9.95 10.45 15.05
C SER A 295 -10.11 9.73 16.39
N ALA A 296 -10.03 10.45 17.52
CA ALA A 296 -10.21 9.86 18.83
C ALA A 296 -11.68 9.45 19.08
N GLU A 297 -12.64 10.27 18.63
CA GLU A 297 -14.07 9.92 18.70
C GLU A 297 -14.35 8.70 17.83
N ALA A 298 -13.88 8.70 16.59
CA ALA A 298 -14.06 7.57 15.67
C ALA A 298 -13.42 6.29 16.21
N PHE A 299 -12.26 6.39 16.86
CA PHE A 299 -11.63 5.25 17.53
C PHE A 299 -12.49 4.72 18.68
N ASN A 300 -12.98 5.60 19.56
CA ASN A 300 -13.79 5.22 20.72
C ASN A 300 -15.11 4.55 20.28
N GLU A 301 -15.78 5.09 19.24
CA GLU A 301 -16.99 4.48 18.68
C GLU A 301 -16.75 3.03 18.20
N VAL A 302 -15.59 2.77 17.58
CA VAL A 302 -15.24 1.41 17.15
C VAL A 302 -14.93 0.53 18.36
N MET A 303 -14.18 1.04 19.34
CA MET A 303 -13.83 0.27 20.55
C MET A 303 -15.06 -0.14 21.36
N GLU A 304 -16.05 0.75 21.49
CA GLU A 304 -17.33 0.43 22.13
C GLU A 304 -18.11 -0.67 21.39
N ALA A 305 -17.99 -0.73 20.06
CA ALA A 305 -18.63 -1.76 19.26
C ALA A 305 -17.87 -3.10 19.27
N VAL A 306 -16.57 -3.11 19.58
CA VAL A 306 -15.73 -4.32 19.64
C VAL A 306 -15.85 -5.02 21.00
N HIS A 307 -16.11 -4.26 22.08
CA HIS A 307 -16.35 -4.79 23.43
C HIS A 307 -17.78 -5.25 23.60
#